data_e2f89642cc39eca5c655dac1ab50b06d
#
_entry.id   e2f89642cc39eca5c655dac1ab50b06d
#
_cell.length_a   1.000
_cell.length_b   1.000
_cell.length_c   1.000
_cell.angle_alpha   90.00
_cell.angle_beta   90.00
_cell.angle_gamma   90.00
#
_symmetry.space_group_name_H-M   'P 1'
#
loop_
_entity.id
_entity.type
_entity.pdbx_description
1 polymer ?
#
loop_
_entity_poly.entity_id
_entity_poly.type
_entity_poly.pdbx_seq_one_letter_code
_entity_poly.pdbx_strand_id
1 'polypeptide(L)'
;MNMPNFRAFVDKKIYKVIGWNGDYIVLSRKYENSYIQSLNVRKKDVILILGSGLLDKKSNEIFSGDIVKNSDKDLGIVRYKDGCFEVDFKEYIPNNLGLIADDLEIIGNVYQNKKLLEKIVNINKNKAICLNNIEKRLNKKRKRVSKKDTR
;
A
#
# COMPACT_ATOMS: atom_id res chain seq x y z
N MET A 1 -15.93 16.56 -13.43
CA MET A 1 -15.65 15.66 -12.28
C MET A 1 -15.05 14.38 -12.85
N ASN A 2 -13.80 14.11 -12.55
CA ASN A 2 -13.19 12.85 -12.98
C ASN A 2 -13.72 11.73 -12.05
N MET A 3 -14.36 10.73 -12.65
CA MET A 3 -14.73 9.53 -11.89
C MET A 3 -13.46 8.82 -11.41
N PRO A 4 -13.44 8.33 -10.15
CA PRO A 4 -12.29 7.58 -9.68
C PRO A 4 -12.07 6.35 -10.55
N ASN A 5 -10.83 6.09 -10.89
CA ASN A 5 -10.45 4.88 -11.60
C ASN A 5 -10.53 3.67 -10.68
N PHE A 6 -11.01 2.56 -11.23
CA PHE A 6 -11.02 1.29 -10.53
C PHE A 6 -10.24 0.25 -11.30
N ARG A 7 -9.55 -0.60 -10.56
CA ARG A 7 -9.01 -1.87 -11.05
C ARG A 7 -9.69 -3.02 -10.33
N ALA A 8 -9.60 -4.21 -10.87
CA ALA A 8 -10.11 -5.43 -10.27
C ALA A 8 -9.03 -6.51 -10.30
N PHE A 9 -8.80 -7.16 -9.16
CA PHE A 9 -7.94 -8.33 -9.08
C PHE A 9 -8.80 -9.60 -9.14
N VAL A 10 -8.55 -10.41 -10.15
CA VAL A 10 -9.26 -11.65 -10.47
C VAL A 10 -8.25 -12.67 -11.01
N ASP A 11 -8.31 -13.91 -10.53
CA ASP A 11 -7.47 -15.01 -11.04
C ASP A 11 -5.98 -14.63 -11.16
N LYS A 12 -5.43 -14.00 -10.13
CA LYS A 12 -4.04 -13.55 -10.04
C LYS A 12 -3.64 -12.45 -11.04
N LYS A 13 -4.61 -11.80 -11.70
CA LYS A 13 -4.40 -10.71 -12.65
C LYS A 13 -5.15 -9.45 -12.25
N ILE A 14 -4.61 -8.31 -12.65
CA ILE A 14 -5.24 -7.00 -12.45
C ILE A 14 -5.78 -6.51 -13.80
N TYR A 15 -7.03 -6.08 -13.78
CA TYR A 15 -7.77 -5.55 -14.93
C TYR A 15 -8.26 -4.13 -14.67
N LYS A 16 -8.38 -3.33 -15.72
CA LYS A 16 -9.09 -2.06 -15.65
C LYS A 16 -10.59 -2.31 -15.59
N VAL A 17 -11.29 -1.68 -14.68
CA VAL A 17 -12.76 -1.66 -14.65
C VAL A 17 -13.26 -0.61 -15.64
N ILE A 18 -14.15 -0.99 -16.54
CA ILE A 18 -14.73 -0.11 -17.57
C ILE A 18 -16.24 0.08 -17.42
N GLY A 19 -16.88 -0.64 -16.52
CA GLY A 19 -18.30 -0.50 -16.28
C GLY A 19 -18.86 -1.43 -15.21
N TRP A 20 -20.14 -1.26 -14.95
CA TRP A 20 -20.92 -2.00 -13.97
C TRP A 20 -22.25 -2.40 -14.61
N ASN A 21 -22.66 -3.62 -14.40
CA ASN A 21 -23.94 -4.13 -14.88
C ASN A 21 -24.57 -5.03 -13.81
N GLY A 22 -25.49 -4.48 -13.02
CA GLY A 22 -26.12 -5.20 -11.91
C GLY A 22 -25.09 -5.78 -10.95
N ASP A 23 -25.07 -7.12 -10.81
CA ASP A 23 -24.13 -7.84 -9.95
C ASP A 23 -22.77 -8.13 -10.60
N TYR A 24 -22.56 -7.63 -11.81
CA TYR A 24 -21.35 -7.85 -12.58
C TYR A 24 -20.50 -6.58 -12.69
N ILE A 25 -19.20 -6.79 -12.79
CA ILE A 25 -18.21 -5.78 -13.10
C ILE A 25 -17.70 -6.07 -14.51
N VAL A 26 -17.64 -5.04 -15.33
CA VAL A 26 -17.14 -5.13 -16.71
C VAL A 26 -15.66 -4.76 -16.71
N LEU A 27 -14.82 -5.71 -17.09
CA LEU A 27 -13.38 -5.58 -17.13
C LEU A 27 -12.89 -5.42 -18.57
N SER A 28 -11.85 -4.61 -18.75
CA SER A 28 -11.14 -4.49 -20.02
C SER A 28 -10.04 -5.54 -20.11
N ARG A 29 -10.07 -6.39 -21.13
CA ARG A 29 -9.01 -7.33 -21.45
C ARG A 29 -8.34 -6.93 -22.76
N LYS A 30 -7.04 -6.63 -22.72
CA LYS A 30 -6.22 -6.42 -23.90
C LYS A 30 -5.74 -7.79 -24.43
N TYR A 31 -5.95 -8.04 -25.71
CA TYR A 31 -5.29 -9.11 -26.45
C TYR A 31 -4.10 -8.55 -27.24
N GLU A 32 -3.14 -9.40 -27.59
CA GLU A 32 -1.92 -9.03 -28.34
C GLU A 32 -2.20 -8.32 -29.67
N ASN A 33 -3.40 -8.48 -30.21
CA ASN A 33 -3.84 -7.91 -31.50
C ASN A 33 -4.68 -6.63 -31.37
N SER A 34 -4.50 -5.84 -30.31
CA SER A 34 -5.17 -4.54 -30.11
C SER A 34 -6.71 -4.59 -29.93
N TYR A 35 -7.33 -5.73 -29.88
CA TYR A 35 -8.77 -5.84 -29.59
C TYR A 35 -9.01 -5.75 -28.07
N ILE A 36 -9.89 -4.81 -27.67
CA ILE A 36 -10.37 -4.72 -26.29
C ILE A 36 -11.60 -5.62 -26.21
N GLN A 37 -11.50 -6.69 -25.46
CA GLN A 37 -12.64 -7.53 -25.12
C GLN A 37 -13.13 -7.20 -23.72
N SER A 38 -14.43 -7.08 -23.52
CA SER A 38 -15.03 -6.94 -22.20
C SER A 38 -15.25 -8.32 -21.57
N LEU A 39 -14.92 -8.41 -20.28
CA LEU A 39 -15.18 -9.59 -19.47
C LEU A 39 -16.12 -9.21 -18.32
N ASN A 40 -17.25 -9.89 -18.21
CA ASN A 40 -18.19 -9.72 -17.10
C ASN A 40 -17.84 -10.69 -15.97
N VAL A 41 -17.51 -10.17 -14.80
CA VAL A 41 -17.21 -10.96 -13.61
C VAL A 41 -18.14 -10.58 -12.47
N ARG A 42 -18.59 -11.54 -11.67
CA ARG A 42 -19.47 -11.26 -10.54
C ARG A 42 -18.71 -10.44 -9.48
N LYS A 43 -19.35 -9.45 -8.89
CA LYS A 43 -18.78 -8.60 -7.83
C LYS A 43 -18.17 -9.40 -6.68
N LYS A 44 -18.79 -10.53 -6.32
CA LYS A 44 -18.31 -11.40 -5.24
C LYS A 44 -16.99 -12.12 -5.53
N ASP A 45 -16.62 -12.24 -6.80
CA ASP A 45 -15.44 -12.99 -7.26
C ASP A 45 -14.26 -12.09 -7.58
N VAL A 46 -14.35 -10.79 -7.27
CA VAL A 46 -13.31 -9.80 -7.54
C VAL A 46 -12.91 -9.04 -6.28
N ILE A 47 -11.65 -8.60 -6.23
CA ILE A 47 -11.19 -7.59 -5.29
C ILE A 47 -11.11 -6.26 -6.04
N LEU A 48 -11.92 -5.30 -5.64
CA LEU A 48 -11.86 -3.95 -6.18
C LEU A 48 -10.70 -3.17 -5.61
N ILE A 49 -9.99 -2.47 -6.48
CA ILE A 49 -8.83 -1.64 -6.18
C ILE A 49 -9.19 -0.21 -6.57
N LEU A 50 -9.18 0.68 -5.59
CA LEU A 50 -9.57 2.09 -5.75
C LEU A 50 -8.39 2.92 -6.19
N GLY A 51 -8.56 3.74 -7.25
CA GLY A 51 -7.59 4.74 -7.70
C GLY A 51 -7.66 5.99 -6.85
N SER A 52 -6.50 6.55 -6.53
CA SER A 52 -6.40 7.77 -5.73
C SER A 52 -6.59 9.05 -6.53
N GLY A 53 -6.44 8.99 -7.86
CA GLY A 53 -6.35 10.16 -8.73
C GLY A 53 -5.02 10.91 -8.62
N LEU A 54 -4.08 10.46 -7.77
CA LEU A 54 -2.75 11.03 -7.60
C LEU A 54 -1.73 10.25 -8.40
N LEU A 55 -0.69 10.92 -8.85
CA LEU A 55 0.37 10.32 -9.66
C LEU A 55 1.64 10.17 -8.83
N ASP A 56 2.39 9.10 -9.08
CA ASP A 56 3.74 8.94 -8.56
C ASP A 56 4.75 9.81 -9.35
N LYS A 57 6.01 9.85 -8.92
CA LYS A 57 7.08 10.62 -9.60
C LYS A 57 7.34 10.20 -11.05
N LYS A 58 6.81 9.07 -11.49
CA LYS A 58 6.89 8.57 -12.89
C LYS A 58 5.59 8.80 -13.67
N SER A 59 4.66 9.59 -13.14
CA SER A 59 3.34 9.87 -13.71
C SER A 59 2.42 8.64 -13.82
N ASN A 60 2.59 7.65 -12.97
CA ASN A 60 1.67 6.52 -12.84
C ASN A 60 0.63 6.81 -11.76
N GLU A 61 -0.64 6.55 -12.02
CA GLU A 61 -1.68 6.68 -11.01
C GLU A 61 -1.48 5.66 -9.88
N ILE A 62 -1.57 6.15 -8.66
CA ILE A 62 -1.42 5.37 -7.42
C ILE A 62 -2.78 4.78 -7.02
N PHE A 63 -2.79 3.49 -6.72
CA PHE A 63 -3.98 2.73 -6.30
C PHE A 63 -3.84 2.17 -4.89
N SER A 64 -4.96 1.89 -4.24
CA SER A 64 -4.95 1.15 -2.97
C SER A 64 -4.31 -0.22 -3.16
N GLY A 65 -3.44 -0.61 -2.23
CA GLY A 65 -2.67 -1.86 -2.31
C GLY A 65 -1.37 -1.75 -3.11
N ASP A 66 -1.06 -0.59 -3.70
CA ASP A 66 0.26 -0.39 -4.30
C ASP A 66 1.35 -0.39 -3.23
N ILE A 67 2.50 -0.95 -3.58
CA ILE A 67 3.72 -0.88 -2.80
C ILE A 67 4.57 0.23 -3.40
N VAL A 68 4.90 1.19 -2.57
CA VAL A 68 5.64 2.40 -2.97
C VAL A 68 6.97 2.50 -2.23
N LYS A 69 7.89 3.23 -2.84
CA LYS A 69 9.20 3.57 -2.29
C LYS A 69 9.38 5.08 -2.33
N ASN A 70 9.79 5.68 -1.21
CA ASN A 70 10.15 7.11 -1.13
C ASN A 70 11.62 7.36 -1.51
N SER A 71 12.06 8.62 -1.47
CA SER A 71 13.45 9.03 -1.75
C SER A 71 14.45 8.45 -0.73
N ASP A 72 14.03 8.22 0.51
CA ASP A 72 14.85 7.60 1.56
C ASP A 72 14.93 6.08 1.44
N LYS A 73 14.33 5.51 0.39
CA LYS A 73 14.24 4.07 0.11
C LYS A 73 13.37 3.27 1.08
N ASP A 74 12.56 3.93 1.89
CA ASP A 74 11.58 3.27 2.72
C ASP A 74 10.44 2.72 1.85
N LEU A 75 9.95 1.54 2.25
CA LEU A 75 8.87 0.84 1.57
C LEU A 75 7.57 1.01 2.34
N GLY A 76 6.53 1.46 1.66
CA GLY A 76 5.20 1.64 2.22
C GLY A 76 4.12 0.96 1.40
N ILE A 77 2.96 0.77 2.01
CA ILE A 77 1.76 0.22 1.37
C ILE A 77 0.69 1.31 1.35
N VAL A 78 0.14 1.57 0.17
CA VAL A 78 -0.96 2.52 -0.02
C VAL A 78 -2.26 1.88 0.47
N ARG A 79 -3.00 2.59 1.32
CA ARG A 79 -4.29 2.16 1.85
C ARG A 79 -5.34 3.25 1.67
N TYR A 80 -6.59 2.83 1.53
CA TYR A 80 -7.75 3.70 1.65
C TYR A 80 -8.42 3.38 2.99
N LYS A 81 -8.46 4.35 3.88
CA LYS A 81 -9.00 4.20 5.22
C LYS A 81 -9.63 5.51 5.69
N ASP A 82 -10.78 5.41 6.35
CA ASP A 82 -11.48 6.55 6.97
C ASP A 82 -11.70 7.74 5.99
N GLY A 83 -11.97 7.42 4.71
CA GLY A 83 -12.26 8.40 3.68
C GLY A 83 -11.03 9.03 3.01
N CYS A 84 -9.81 8.61 3.33
CA CYS A 84 -8.60 9.14 2.73
C CYS A 84 -7.60 8.05 2.29
N PHE A 85 -6.71 8.44 1.38
CA PHE A 85 -5.57 7.61 1.02
C PHE A 85 -4.37 7.93 1.91
N GLU A 86 -3.77 6.91 2.47
CA GLU A 86 -2.59 6.98 3.31
C GLU A 86 -1.52 6.01 2.86
N VAL A 87 -0.27 6.28 3.20
CA VAL A 87 0.86 5.36 2.99
C VAL A 87 1.35 4.88 4.36
N ASP A 88 1.30 3.59 4.56
CA ASP A 88 1.77 2.92 5.77
C ASP A 88 3.22 2.45 5.58
N PHE A 89 4.19 3.25 6.05
CA PHE A 89 5.60 2.88 6.13
C PHE A 89 5.93 2.11 7.42
N LYS A 90 4.89 1.70 8.18
CA LYS A 90 5.04 1.08 9.52
C LYS A 90 5.73 1.97 10.54
N GLU A 91 5.64 3.26 10.35
CA GLU A 91 5.89 4.26 11.38
C GLU A 91 4.65 4.44 12.27
N TYR A 92 4.81 5.21 13.35
CA TYR A 92 3.72 5.41 14.32
C TYR A 92 2.47 6.06 13.73
N ILE A 93 2.63 6.86 12.66
CA ILE A 93 1.53 7.59 12.01
C ILE A 93 1.66 7.37 10.49
N PRO A 94 0.63 6.84 9.82
CA PRO A 94 0.59 6.78 8.36
C PRO A 94 0.63 8.18 7.74
N ASN A 95 1.31 8.31 6.60
CA ASN A 95 1.41 9.57 5.88
C ASN A 95 0.23 9.75 4.93
N ASN A 96 -0.36 10.94 4.89
CA ASN A 96 -1.37 11.30 3.90
C ASN A 96 -0.77 11.25 2.50
N LEU A 97 -1.36 10.45 1.60
CA LEU A 97 -0.86 10.26 0.24
C LEU A 97 -0.78 11.57 -0.54
N GLY A 98 -1.76 12.47 -0.36
CA GLY A 98 -1.82 13.75 -1.06
C GLY A 98 -0.64 14.68 -0.78
N LEU A 99 0.08 14.46 0.34
CA LEU A 99 1.24 15.28 0.71
C LEU A 99 2.57 14.75 0.18
N ILE A 100 2.63 13.49 -0.23
CA ILE A 100 3.90 12.81 -0.55
C ILE A 100 3.89 12.06 -1.88
N ALA A 101 2.80 12.08 -2.63
CA ALA A 101 2.64 11.26 -3.85
C ALA A 101 3.74 11.50 -4.89
N ASP A 102 4.18 12.72 -5.07
CA ASP A 102 5.21 13.14 -6.03
C ASP A 102 6.64 12.68 -5.65
N ASP A 103 6.87 12.32 -4.38
CA ASP A 103 8.12 11.70 -3.91
C ASP A 103 8.12 10.17 -4.04
N LEU A 104 6.97 9.57 -4.30
CA LEU A 104 6.81 8.13 -4.33
C LEU A 104 7.07 7.51 -5.71
N GLU A 105 7.52 6.27 -5.70
CA GLU A 105 7.61 5.40 -6.87
C GLU A 105 6.88 4.09 -6.62
N ILE A 106 5.92 3.76 -7.48
CA ILE A 106 5.25 2.45 -7.44
C ILE A 106 6.24 1.36 -7.87
N ILE A 107 6.47 0.37 -7.01
CA ILE A 107 7.40 -0.74 -7.27
C ILE A 107 6.71 -2.10 -7.31
N GLY A 108 5.42 -2.16 -7.04
CA GLY A 108 4.61 -3.35 -7.07
C GLY A 108 3.27 -3.17 -6.36
N ASN A 109 2.62 -4.26 -6.03
CA ASN A 109 1.35 -4.24 -5.29
C ASN A 109 1.20 -5.50 -4.41
N VAL A 110 0.34 -5.43 -3.41
CA VAL A 110 0.12 -6.50 -2.43
C VAL A 110 -0.53 -7.76 -3.04
N TYR A 111 -1.16 -7.64 -4.20
CA TYR A 111 -1.90 -8.75 -4.83
C TYR A 111 -1.00 -9.67 -5.64
N GLN A 112 0.02 -9.12 -6.30
CA GLN A 112 0.88 -9.84 -7.24
C GLN A 112 2.33 -10.02 -6.76
N ASN A 113 2.80 -9.19 -5.82
CA ASN A 113 4.20 -9.15 -5.39
C ASN A 113 4.39 -9.68 -3.96
N LYS A 114 4.02 -10.93 -3.71
CA LYS A 114 4.10 -11.58 -2.38
C LYS A 114 5.49 -11.49 -1.74
N LYS A 115 6.55 -11.75 -2.50
CA LYS A 115 7.94 -11.66 -2.00
C LYS A 115 8.30 -10.27 -1.52
N LEU A 116 7.82 -9.22 -2.21
CA LEU A 116 8.05 -7.84 -1.82
C LEU A 116 7.28 -7.50 -0.55
N LEU A 117 6.04 -7.98 -0.44
CA LEU A 117 5.23 -7.83 0.77
C LEU A 117 5.88 -8.52 1.98
N GLU A 118 6.38 -9.74 1.83
CA GLU A 118 7.11 -10.47 2.87
C GLU A 118 8.37 -9.70 3.35
N LYS A 119 9.10 -9.09 2.41
CA LYS A 119 10.26 -8.25 2.73
C LYS A 119 9.85 -7.06 3.62
N ILE A 120 8.76 -6.37 3.30
CA ILE A 120 8.23 -5.25 4.10
C ILE A 120 7.86 -5.74 5.51
N VAL A 121 7.15 -6.86 5.62
CA VAL A 121 6.76 -7.44 6.90
C VAL A 121 7.99 -7.80 7.75
N ASN A 122 9.02 -8.39 7.16
CA ASN A 122 10.24 -8.78 7.87
C ASN A 122 11.07 -7.57 8.33
N ILE A 123 11.21 -6.53 7.50
CA ILE A 123 11.86 -5.27 7.89
C ILE A 123 11.16 -4.69 9.12
N ASN A 124 9.84 -4.70 9.15
CA ASN A 124 9.03 -4.15 10.22
C ASN A 124 9.17 -4.95 11.53
N LYS A 125 9.21 -6.29 11.46
CA LYS A 125 9.50 -7.12 12.62
C LYS A 125 10.87 -6.81 13.23
N ASN A 126 11.89 -6.65 12.40
CA ASN A 126 13.24 -6.33 12.84
C ASN A 126 13.32 -4.92 13.49
N LYS A 127 12.65 -3.92 12.91
CA LYS A 127 12.52 -2.57 13.51
C LYS A 127 11.87 -2.65 14.90
N ALA A 128 10.76 -3.39 15.04
CA ALA A 128 10.05 -3.55 16.31
C ALA A 128 10.93 -4.23 17.40
N ILE A 129 11.67 -5.27 17.04
CA ILE A 129 12.60 -5.96 17.97
C ILE A 129 13.71 -4.99 18.41
N CYS A 130 14.24 -4.20 17.50
CA CYS A 130 15.29 -3.21 17.80
C CYS A 130 14.77 -2.15 18.79
N LEU A 131 13.59 -1.59 18.57
CA LEU A 131 12.96 -0.61 19.47
C LEU A 131 12.73 -1.18 20.87
N ASN A 132 12.18 -2.40 20.98
CA ASN A 132 11.98 -3.06 22.26
C ASN A 132 13.28 -3.29 23.02
N ASN A 133 14.37 -3.58 22.31
CA ASN A 133 15.69 -3.75 22.93
C ASN A 133 16.26 -2.40 23.44
N ILE A 134 16.03 -1.31 22.70
CA ILE A 134 16.44 0.04 23.14
C ILE A 134 15.67 0.46 24.37
N GLU A 135 14.34 0.28 24.40
CA GLU A 135 13.50 0.58 25.57
C GLU A 135 13.94 -0.20 26.82
N LYS A 136 14.22 -1.50 26.69
CA LYS A 136 14.75 -2.31 27.78
C LYS A 136 16.06 -1.77 28.33
N ARG A 137 16.97 -1.31 27.44
CA ARG A 137 18.26 -0.70 27.85
C ARG A 137 18.07 0.62 28.56
N LEU A 138 17.16 1.49 28.07
CA LEU A 138 16.84 2.77 28.71
C LEU A 138 16.21 2.58 30.08
N ASN A 139 15.27 1.67 30.23
CA ASN A 139 14.62 1.36 31.50
C ASN A 139 15.63 0.79 32.52
N LYS A 140 16.61 -0.02 32.08
CA LYS A 140 17.69 -0.52 32.95
C LYS A 140 18.61 0.60 33.44
N LYS A 141 18.90 1.60 32.57
CA LYS A 141 19.69 2.79 32.98
C LYS A 141 18.91 3.66 33.98
N ARG A 142 17.62 3.94 33.74
CA ARG A 142 16.77 4.72 34.65
C ARG A 142 16.71 4.11 36.06
N LYS A 143 16.54 2.78 36.16
CA LYS A 143 16.54 2.05 37.44
C LYS A 143 17.91 2.10 38.18
N ARG A 144 19.03 2.23 37.47
CA ARG A 144 20.36 2.35 38.08
C ARG A 144 20.61 3.76 38.62
N VAL A 145 20.10 4.79 37.96
CA VAL A 145 20.19 6.20 38.42
C VAL A 145 19.37 6.39 39.68
N SER A 146 18.10 5.96 39.68
CA SER A 146 17.20 6.10 40.85
C SER A 146 17.73 5.36 42.11
N LYS A 147 18.56 4.31 41.98
CA LYS A 147 19.19 3.62 43.11
C LYS A 147 20.42 4.33 43.64
N LYS A 148 21.03 5.26 42.88
CA LYS A 148 22.20 6.06 43.35
C LYS A 148 21.79 7.30 44.13
N ASP A 149 20.59 7.84 43.87
CA ASP A 149 20.08 9.04 44.56
C ASP A 149 19.42 8.75 45.90
N THR A 150 19.34 7.47 46.30
CA THR A 150 18.78 7.02 47.61
C THR A 150 19.82 6.57 48.63
N ARG A 151 21.09 7.01 48.48
CA ARG A 151 22.15 6.79 49.47
C ARG A 151 22.71 8.10 50.03
#